data_970a3142eabc5cc2228e1bd75ffe648c
#
_entry.id   970a3142eabc5cc2228e1bd75ffe648c
#
_cell.length_a   1.000
_cell.length_b   1.000
_cell.length_c   1.000
_cell.angle_alpha   90.00
_cell.angle_beta   90.00
_cell.angle_gamma   90.00
#
_symmetry.space_group_name_H-M   'P 1'
#
loop_
_entity.id
_entity.type
_entity.pdbx_description
1 polymer ?
#
loop_
_entity_poly.entity_id
_entity_poly.type
_entity_poly.pdbx_seq_one_letter_code
_entity_poly.pdbx_strand_id
1 'polypeptide(L)'
;MGERKNGILDRRALVLLVLAAVIGLSWWSIVGSFNRDADNPALTDDQSWFWDPVEQRAFSAPSLSNPPLESPWGNPSPAVLFFSCSECDERFPGIFISLTPEMKTTLDAKPDGGGAVLGPSHPGRLYSVDAQTWVEADSMEAANAKANLSAELAKRCPGSLRMCR
;
A
#
# COMPACT_ATOMS: atom_id res chain seq x y z
N MET A 1 -40.37 42.10 35.64
CA MET A 1 -40.52 41.88 34.18
C MET A 1 -39.16 41.73 33.57
N GLY A 2 -38.76 40.49 33.33
CA GLY A 2 -37.45 40.19 32.82
C GLY A 2 -37.56 39.80 31.32
N GLU A 3 -37.01 40.61 30.46
CA GLU A 3 -36.90 40.34 29.03
C GLU A 3 -35.95 39.19 28.79
N ARG A 4 -36.50 38.09 28.29
CA ARG A 4 -35.70 37.01 27.67
C ARG A 4 -35.18 37.51 26.36
N LYS A 5 -33.90 37.90 26.31
CA LYS A 5 -33.16 38.04 25.05
C LYS A 5 -33.02 36.65 24.45
N ASN A 6 -33.89 36.32 23.49
CA ASN A 6 -33.70 35.17 22.60
C ASN A 6 -32.51 35.50 21.73
N GLY A 7 -31.36 34.89 22.04
CA GLY A 7 -30.17 35.00 21.22
C GLY A 7 -30.42 34.34 19.87
N ILE A 8 -30.78 35.12 18.87
CA ILE A 8 -30.71 34.74 17.48
C ILE A 8 -29.23 34.53 17.21
N LEU A 9 -28.82 33.29 17.11
CA LEU A 9 -27.46 32.95 16.64
C LEU A 9 -27.29 33.70 15.30
N ASP A 10 -26.37 34.64 15.29
CA ASP A 10 -26.08 35.44 14.11
C ASP A 10 -25.76 34.44 12.98
N ARG A 11 -26.43 34.59 11.83
CA ARG A 11 -26.30 33.71 10.66
C ARG A 11 -24.84 33.54 10.26
N ARG A 12 -24.01 34.54 10.55
CA ARG A 12 -22.55 34.49 10.36
C ARG A 12 -21.86 33.53 11.33
N ALA A 13 -22.29 33.49 12.58
CA ALA A 13 -21.73 32.54 13.58
C ALA A 13 -22.08 31.08 13.23
N LEU A 14 -23.27 30.85 12.70
CA LEU A 14 -23.69 29.52 12.26
C LEU A 14 -22.89 29.05 11.03
N VAL A 15 -22.62 29.93 10.06
CA VAL A 15 -21.77 29.61 8.89
C VAL A 15 -20.33 29.31 9.33
N LEU A 16 -19.77 30.07 10.24
CA LEU A 16 -18.43 29.84 10.75
C LEU A 16 -18.31 28.49 11.53
N LEU A 17 -19.34 28.12 12.30
CA LEU A 17 -19.39 26.83 12.97
C LEU A 17 -19.45 25.65 12.00
N VAL A 18 -20.24 25.75 10.93
CA VAL A 18 -20.32 24.72 9.88
C VAL A 18 -18.98 24.60 9.14
N LEU A 19 -18.37 25.72 8.78
CA LEU A 19 -17.04 25.72 8.14
C LEU A 19 -15.97 25.09 9.03
N ALA A 20 -15.94 25.42 10.31
CA ALA A 20 -15.01 24.83 11.28
C ALA A 20 -15.22 23.31 11.44
N ALA A 21 -16.49 22.86 11.45
CA ALA A 21 -16.80 21.43 11.51
C ALA A 21 -16.36 20.68 10.25
N VAL A 22 -16.56 21.24 9.07
CA VAL A 22 -16.12 20.64 7.80
C VAL A 22 -14.60 20.57 7.73
N ILE A 23 -13.89 21.62 8.11
CA ILE A 23 -12.42 21.63 8.16
C ILE A 23 -11.91 20.61 9.19
N GLY A 24 -12.52 20.55 10.37
CA GLY A 24 -12.15 19.59 11.42
C GLY A 24 -12.35 18.12 11.01
N LEU A 25 -13.47 17.83 10.32
CA LEU A 25 -13.75 16.47 9.81
C LEU A 25 -12.79 16.11 8.67
N SER A 26 -12.47 17.06 7.77
CA SER A 26 -11.48 16.84 6.71
C SER A 26 -10.09 16.59 7.28
N TRP A 27 -9.69 17.36 8.29
CA TRP A 27 -8.41 17.18 8.99
C TRP A 27 -8.33 15.84 9.70
N TRP A 28 -9.41 15.43 10.39
CA TRP A 28 -9.49 14.12 11.05
C TRP A 28 -9.36 12.97 10.05
N SER A 29 -10.01 13.09 8.88
CA SER A 29 -9.91 12.09 7.81
C SER A 29 -8.49 11.98 7.24
N ILE A 30 -7.79 13.10 7.07
CA ILE A 30 -6.41 13.14 6.57
C ILE A 30 -5.45 12.57 7.62
N VAL A 31 -5.54 13.02 8.89
CA VAL A 31 -4.68 12.52 9.97
C VAL A 31 -4.92 11.04 10.25
N GLY A 32 -6.17 10.57 10.18
CA GLY A 32 -6.51 9.16 10.29
C GLY A 32 -5.95 8.28 9.17
N SER A 33 -5.70 8.86 7.99
CA SER A 33 -5.05 8.14 6.89
C SER A 33 -3.54 7.98 7.10
N PHE A 34 -2.88 8.94 7.75
CA PHE A 34 -1.43 8.86 8.04
C PHE A 34 -1.08 7.92 9.20
N ASN A 35 -2.00 7.68 10.14
CA ASN A 35 -1.74 6.79 11.28
C ASN A 35 -1.99 5.29 10.97
N ARG A 36 -2.36 4.93 9.74
CA ARG A 36 -2.60 3.52 9.37
C ARG A 36 -1.34 2.67 9.31
N ASP A 37 -0.17 3.29 9.20
CA ASP A 37 1.11 2.56 9.11
C ASP A 37 1.70 2.17 10.47
N ALA A 38 1.17 2.70 11.57
CA ALA A 38 1.70 2.42 12.92
C ALA A 38 1.42 1.00 13.43
N ASP A 39 0.49 0.27 12.79
CA ASP A 39 0.07 -1.08 13.21
C ASP A 39 0.76 -2.21 12.44
N ASN A 40 1.74 -1.91 11.56
CA ASN A 40 2.44 -2.95 10.82
C ASN A 40 3.64 -3.48 11.65
N PRO A 41 3.53 -4.67 12.25
CA PRO A 41 4.63 -5.28 12.99
C PRO A 41 5.84 -5.49 12.08
N ALA A 42 7.04 -5.45 12.63
CA ALA A 42 8.22 -5.87 11.89
C ALA A 42 8.03 -7.30 11.39
N LEU A 43 8.34 -7.53 10.10
CA LEU A 43 8.24 -8.88 9.54
C LEU A 43 9.23 -9.81 10.24
N THR A 44 8.81 -11.06 10.46
CA THR A 44 9.71 -12.16 10.76
C THR A 44 10.37 -12.65 9.45
N ASP A 45 11.49 -13.37 9.53
CA ASP A 45 12.25 -13.82 8.34
C ASP A 45 11.44 -14.71 7.39
N ASP A 46 10.35 -15.29 7.87
CA ASP A 46 9.44 -16.15 7.12
C ASP A 46 8.18 -15.44 6.61
N GLN A 47 8.08 -14.11 6.72
CA GLN A 47 6.93 -13.33 6.29
C GLN A 47 7.27 -12.37 5.15
N SER A 48 6.24 -12.03 4.36
CA SER A 48 6.28 -11.04 3.29
C SER A 48 5.07 -10.13 3.37
N TRP A 49 5.20 -8.93 2.81
CA TRP A 49 4.13 -7.97 2.72
C TRP A 49 3.27 -8.20 1.48
N PHE A 50 1.95 -8.08 1.68
CA PHE A 50 0.95 -8.07 0.63
C PHE A 50 0.13 -6.79 0.71
N TRP A 51 -0.39 -6.34 -0.43
CA TRP A 51 -1.12 -5.09 -0.54
C TRP A 51 -2.54 -5.33 -1.01
N ASP A 52 -3.53 -4.89 -0.23
CA ASP A 52 -4.90 -4.86 -0.67
C ASP A 52 -5.15 -3.56 -1.45
N PRO A 53 -5.37 -3.61 -2.77
CA PRO A 53 -5.54 -2.41 -3.59
C PRO A 53 -6.88 -1.71 -3.38
N VAL A 54 -7.89 -2.41 -2.84
CA VAL A 54 -9.22 -1.85 -2.56
C VAL A 54 -9.20 -1.09 -1.24
N GLU A 55 -8.69 -1.74 -0.20
CA GLU A 55 -8.59 -1.13 1.14
C GLU A 55 -7.38 -0.20 1.29
N GLN A 56 -6.45 -0.22 0.33
CA GLN A 56 -5.18 0.51 0.37
C GLN A 56 -4.39 0.24 1.66
N ARG A 57 -4.33 -1.03 2.06
CA ARG A 57 -3.68 -1.48 3.29
C ARG A 57 -2.77 -2.67 3.03
N ALA A 58 -1.67 -2.70 3.77
CA ALA A 58 -0.76 -3.86 3.77
C ALA A 58 -1.15 -4.85 4.88
N PHE A 59 -0.84 -6.11 4.63
CA PHE A 59 -0.88 -7.18 5.63
C PHE A 59 0.30 -8.13 5.40
N SER A 60 0.69 -8.87 6.43
CA SER A 60 1.75 -9.87 6.33
C SER A 60 1.17 -11.26 6.13
N ALA A 61 1.87 -12.08 5.34
CA ALA A 61 1.57 -13.49 5.16
C ALA A 61 2.89 -14.27 4.98
N PRO A 62 2.87 -15.61 5.07
CA PRO A 62 4.08 -16.41 4.86
C PRO A 62 4.77 -16.08 3.53
N SER A 63 6.11 -15.93 3.55
CA SER A 63 6.90 -15.53 2.38
C SER A 63 6.86 -16.54 1.22
N LEU A 64 6.48 -17.79 1.51
CA LEU A 64 6.28 -18.84 0.51
C LEU A 64 4.89 -18.79 -0.16
N SER A 65 4.03 -17.86 0.22
CA SER A 65 2.70 -17.74 -0.36
C SER A 65 2.75 -17.17 -1.78
N ASN A 66 1.96 -17.74 -2.68
CA ASN A 66 1.92 -17.37 -4.09
C ASN A 66 0.91 -16.23 -4.34
N PRO A 67 1.36 -15.01 -4.69
CA PRO A 67 0.44 -13.91 -4.99
C PRO A 67 -0.32 -14.11 -6.31
N PRO A 68 -1.55 -13.56 -6.48
CA PRO A 68 -2.25 -12.80 -5.44
C PRO A 68 -2.83 -13.69 -4.34
N LEU A 69 -2.77 -13.20 -3.11
CA LEU A 69 -3.46 -13.82 -1.97
C LEU A 69 -4.80 -13.14 -1.73
N GLU A 70 -5.73 -13.87 -1.12
CA GLU A 70 -6.93 -13.26 -0.57
C GLU A 70 -6.56 -12.50 0.72
N SER A 71 -6.83 -11.21 0.75
CA SER A 71 -6.60 -10.38 1.92
C SER A 71 -7.57 -10.73 3.06
N PRO A 72 -7.32 -10.28 4.30
CA PRO A 72 -8.28 -10.38 5.40
C PRO A 72 -9.64 -9.71 5.12
N TRP A 73 -9.72 -8.89 4.09
CA TRP A 73 -10.92 -8.18 3.64
C TRP A 73 -11.56 -8.80 2.39
N GLY A 74 -11.04 -9.94 1.90
CA GLY A 74 -11.62 -10.70 0.79
C GLY A 74 -11.20 -10.23 -0.61
N ASN A 75 -10.16 -9.40 -0.73
CA ASN A 75 -9.70 -8.89 -2.02
C ASN A 75 -8.41 -9.59 -2.50
N PRO A 76 -8.23 -9.82 -3.81
CA PRO A 76 -6.99 -10.36 -4.35
C PRO A 76 -5.84 -9.34 -4.20
N SER A 77 -4.80 -9.74 -3.51
CA SER A 77 -3.73 -8.86 -3.04
C SER A 77 -2.37 -9.34 -3.54
N PRO A 78 -1.65 -8.53 -4.33
CA PRO A 78 -0.29 -8.83 -4.76
C PRO A 78 0.69 -8.74 -3.58
N ALA A 79 1.85 -9.37 -3.71
CA ALA A 79 2.98 -9.09 -2.85
C ALA A 79 3.51 -7.68 -3.13
N VAL A 80 4.04 -7.01 -2.11
CA VAL A 80 4.54 -5.63 -2.22
C VAL A 80 5.92 -5.48 -1.61
N LEU A 81 6.78 -4.73 -2.31
CA LEU A 81 8.06 -4.26 -1.76
C LEU A 81 7.89 -2.81 -1.32
N PHE A 82 8.15 -2.58 -0.03
CA PHE A 82 8.14 -1.25 0.56
C PHE A 82 9.53 -0.61 0.51
N PHE A 83 9.53 0.69 0.37
CA PHE A 83 10.73 1.53 0.42
C PHE A 83 10.58 2.60 1.48
N SER A 84 11.71 3.11 1.97
CA SER A 84 11.79 4.24 2.89
C SER A 84 13.01 5.10 2.59
N CYS A 85 12.92 6.39 2.93
CA CYS A 85 14.04 7.32 2.87
C CYS A 85 14.89 7.32 4.15
N SER A 86 14.52 6.56 5.15
CA SER A 86 15.17 6.51 6.48
C SER A 86 15.25 5.08 7.02
N GLU A 87 14.90 4.87 8.27
CA GLU A 87 15.01 3.58 8.97
C GLU A 87 13.75 2.72 8.87
N CYS A 88 12.98 2.85 7.81
CA CYS A 88 11.71 2.13 7.57
C CYS A 88 10.56 2.51 8.52
N ASP A 89 10.64 3.66 9.17
CA ASP A 89 9.55 4.21 9.98
C ASP A 89 8.41 4.71 9.10
N GLU A 90 8.75 5.39 8.00
CA GLU A 90 7.81 5.83 6.98
C GLU A 90 8.02 4.99 5.72
N ARG A 91 7.15 4.01 5.50
CA ARG A 91 7.19 3.11 4.36
C ARG A 91 6.20 3.56 3.30
N PHE A 92 6.57 3.38 2.05
CA PHE A 92 5.66 3.55 0.92
C PHE A 92 5.80 2.38 -0.05
N PRO A 93 4.69 1.93 -0.64
CA PRO A 93 4.71 0.85 -1.61
C PRO A 93 5.44 1.32 -2.89
N GLY A 94 6.24 0.45 -3.47
CA GLY A 94 6.98 0.80 -4.67
C GLY A 94 6.85 -0.22 -5.79
N ILE A 95 6.95 -1.51 -5.48
CA ILE A 95 6.83 -2.58 -6.48
C ILE A 95 5.80 -3.59 -6.01
N PHE A 96 4.83 -3.87 -6.85
CA PHE A 96 3.85 -4.92 -6.66
C PHE A 96 4.22 -6.12 -7.53
N ILE A 97 4.05 -7.31 -6.98
CA ILE A 97 4.39 -8.57 -7.62
C ILE A 97 3.18 -9.50 -7.57
N SER A 98 2.82 -10.06 -8.70
CA SER A 98 1.77 -11.05 -8.82
C SER A 98 2.22 -12.19 -9.74
N LEU A 99 1.38 -13.19 -9.91
CA LEU A 99 1.56 -14.29 -10.85
C LEU A 99 0.39 -14.31 -11.84
N THR A 100 0.65 -14.83 -13.04
CA THR A 100 -0.45 -15.18 -13.94
C THR A 100 -1.29 -16.28 -13.31
N PRO A 101 -2.60 -16.37 -13.62
CA PRO A 101 -3.49 -17.40 -13.08
C PRO A 101 -2.99 -18.83 -13.31
N GLU A 102 -2.40 -19.10 -14.47
CA GLU A 102 -1.84 -20.40 -14.85
C GLU A 102 -0.63 -20.76 -13.96
N MET A 103 0.26 -19.79 -13.74
CA MET A 103 1.44 -20.02 -12.91
C MET A 103 1.04 -20.20 -11.45
N LYS A 104 0.13 -19.38 -10.95
CA LYS A 104 -0.41 -19.53 -9.58
C LYS A 104 -0.97 -20.92 -9.37
N THR A 105 -1.84 -21.39 -10.27
CA THR A 105 -2.43 -22.73 -10.19
C THR A 105 -1.35 -23.83 -10.18
N THR A 106 -0.32 -23.67 -11.01
CA THR A 106 0.80 -24.63 -11.06
C THR A 106 1.61 -24.67 -9.77
N LEU A 107 1.85 -23.52 -9.16
CA LEU A 107 2.62 -23.42 -7.91
C LEU A 107 1.80 -23.87 -6.70
N ASP A 108 0.53 -23.53 -6.64
CA ASP A 108 -0.37 -23.95 -5.56
C ASP A 108 -0.61 -25.46 -5.55
N ALA A 109 -0.44 -26.14 -6.70
CA ALA A 109 -0.53 -27.59 -6.80
C ALA A 109 0.72 -28.33 -6.27
N LYS A 110 1.83 -27.62 -5.99
CA LYS A 110 3.05 -28.24 -5.48
C LYS A 110 2.98 -28.44 -3.95
N PRO A 111 3.27 -29.65 -3.43
CA PRO A 111 3.18 -29.94 -2.00
C PRO A 111 4.15 -29.10 -1.14
N ASP A 112 5.25 -28.64 -1.70
CA ASP A 112 6.26 -27.83 -1.01
C ASP A 112 5.97 -26.32 -1.07
N GLY A 113 4.75 -25.92 -1.44
CA GLY A 113 4.34 -24.51 -1.51
C GLY A 113 5.03 -23.70 -2.59
N GLY A 114 5.74 -24.33 -3.53
CA GLY A 114 6.32 -23.67 -4.70
C GLY A 114 7.37 -22.58 -4.43
N GLY A 115 7.89 -22.51 -3.23
CA GLY A 115 8.74 -21.49 -2.63
C GLY A 115 9.62 -20.66 -3.58
N ALA A 116 9.80 -19.39 -3.25
CA ALA A 116 10.62 -18.39 -3.91
C ALA A 116 9.99 -17.69 -5.12
N VAL A 117 8.70 -17.38 -5.07
CA VAL A 117 8.04 -16.52 -6.08
C VAL A 117 8.66 -15.12 -6.14
N LEU A 118 9.35 -14.69 -5.09
CA LEU A 118 10.04 -13.40 -5.04
C LEU A 118 11.45 -13.43 -5.66
N GLY A 119 11.94 -14.59 -6.13
CA GLY A 119 13.21 -14.71 -6.85
C GLY A 119 13.20 -13.94 -8.19
N PRO A 120 14.37 -13.49 -8.71
CA PRO A 120 14.44 -12.52 -9.81
C PRO A 120 13.90 -13.01 -11.16
N SER A 121 13.73 -14.31 -11.39
CA SER A 121 13.47 -14.84 -12.74
C SER A 121 12.48 -16.01 -12.70
N HIS A 122 11.23 -15.74 -12.39
CA HIS A 122 10.20 -16.78 -12.48
C HIS A 122 9.28 -16.50 -13.69
N PRO A 123 9.11 -17.42 -14.65
CA PRO A 123 8.18 -17.26 -15.76
C PRO A 123 6.76 -17.06 -15.22
N GLY A 124 5.96 -16.24 -15.89
CA GLY A 124 4.59 -15.93 -15.46
C GLY A 124 4.48 -14.98 -14.26
N ARG A 125 5.57 -14.32 -13.90
CA ARG A 125 5.59 -13.27 -12.90
C ARG A 125 5.20 -11.94 -13.52
N LEU A 126 4.32 -11.23 -12.82
CA LEU A 126 3.84 -9.91 -13.21
C LEU A 126 4.40 -8.85 -12.26
N TYR A 127 4.74 -7.71 -12.83
CA TYR A 127 5.19 -6.51 -12.14
C TYR A 127 4.23 -5.36 -12.34
N SER A 128 4.07 -4.54 -11.29
CA SER A 128 3.38 -3.27 -11.36
C SER A 128 4.05 -2.26 -10.44
N VAL A 129 3.93 -0.98 -10.75
CA VAL A 129 4.36 0.14 -9.89
C VAL A 129 3.17 0.91 -9.31
N ASP A 130 1.96 0.65 -9.80
CA ASP A 130 0.72 1.30 -9.41
C ASP A 130 -0.38 0.32 -8.93
N ALA A 131 -0.08 -0.98 -8.91
CA ALA A 131 -1.01 -2.08 -8.64
C ALA A 131 -2.19 -2.20 -9.64
N GLN A 132 -2.15 -1.48 -10.75
CA GLN A 132 -3.21 -1.45 -11.77
C GLN A 132 -2.69 -1.94 -13.13
N THR A 133 -1.53 -1.46 -13.54
CA THR A 133 -0.93 -1.79 -14.83
C THR A 133 0.09 -2.91 -14.64
N TRP A 134 -0.23 -4.10 -15.15
CA TRP A 134 0.59 -5.29 -14.97
C TRP A 134 1.35 -5.62 -16.25
N VAL A 135 2.66 -5.85 -16.12
CA VAL A 135 3.55 -6.25 -17.20
C VAL A 135 4.35 -7.50 -16.81
N GLU A 136 4.73 -8.30 -17.78
CA GLU A 136 5.59 -9.47 -17.51
C GLU A 136 6.96 -9.03 -16.96
N ALA A 137 7.46 -9.75 -15.96
CA ALA A 137 8.65 -9.37 -15.22
C ALA A 137 9.91 -9.24 -16.09
N ASP A 138 10.00 -10.03 -17.16
CA ASP A 138 11.15 -10.10 -18.08
C ASP A 138 10.96 -9.21 -19.30
N SER A 139 9.87 -8.41 -19.37
CA SER A 139 9.60 -7.53 -20.49
C SER A 139 10.43 -6.23 -20.46
N MET A 140 10.57 -5.59 -21.63
CA MET A 140 11.18 -4.26 -21.74
C MET A 140 10.37 -3.22 -20.97
N GLU A 141 9.05 -3.36 -20.94
CA GLU A 141 8.12 -2.50 -20.20
C GLU A 141 8.39 -2.56 -18.69
N ALA A 142 8.62 -3.76 -18.14
CA ALA A 142 9.00 -3.91 -16.73
C ALA A 142 10.35 -3.26 -16.42
N ALA A 143 11.32 -3.39 -17.31
CA ALA A 143 12.63 -2.73 -17.16
C ALA A 143 12.48 -1.20 -17.14
N ASN A 144 11.69 -0.66 -18.06
CA ASN A 144 11.40 0.79 -18.12
C ASN A 144 10.63 1.27 -16.87
N ALA A 145 9.62 0.53 -16.42
CA ALA A 145 8.86 0.86 -15.22
C ALA A 145 9.76 0.90 -13.96
N LYS A 146 10.67 -0.07 -13.82
CA LYS A 146 11.66 -0.10 -12.74
C LYS A 146 12.64 1.08 -12.79
N ALA A 147 13.12 1.42 -13.98
CA ALA A 147 14.03 2.55 -14.18
C ALA A 147 13.35 3.89 -13.82
N ASN A 148 12.10 4.09 -14.26
CA ASN A 148 11.30 5.27 -13.92
C ASN A 148 11.04 5.37 -12.42
N LEU A 149 10.61 4.27 -11.78
CA LEU A 149 10.42 4.21 -10.34
C LEU A 149 11.72 4.55 -9.60
N SER A 150 12.85 3.97 -10.00
CA SER A 150 14.15 4.28 -9.38
C SER A 150 14.51 5.76 -9.50
N ALA A 151 14.23 6.40 -10.63
CA ALA A 151 14.45 7.83 -10.81
C ALA A 151 13.53 8.69 -9.93
N GLU A 152 12.27 8.30 -9.76
CA GLU A 152 11.34 8.99 -8.86
C GLU A 152 11.73 8.82 -7.38
N LEU A 153 12.10 7.60 -6.99
CA LEU A 153 12.57 7.30 -5.64
C LEU A 153 13.85 8.07 -5.30
N ALA A 154 14.78 8.20 -6.24
CA ALA A 154 15.99 9.01 -6.06
C ALA A 154 15.68 10.49 -5.82
N LYS A 155 14.64 11.03 -6.47
CA LYS A 155 14.18 12.41 -6.22
C LYS A 155 13.51 12.55 -4.84
N ARG A 156 12.72 11.54 -4.46
CA ARG A 156 12.01 11.53 -3.17
C ARG A 156 12.96 11.33 -1.99
N CYS A 157 14.00 10.51 -2.17
CA CYS A 157 14.97 10.14 -1.14
C CYS A 157 16.41 10.53 -1.56
N PRO A 158 16.79 11.81 -1.50
CA PRO A 158 18.09 12.27 -2.01
C PRO A 158 19.32 11.77 -1.21
N GLY A 159 19.13 11.08 -0.11
CA GLY A 159 20.23 10.61 0.75
C GLY A 159 20.41 9.10 0.74
N SER A 160 19.42 8.37 1.15
CA SER A 160 19.47 6.90 1.24
C SER A 160 18.09 6.30 1.04
N LEU A 161 17.95 5.55 -0.02
CA LEU A 161 16.77 4.72 -0.27
C LEU A 161 17.03 3.33 0.32
N ARG A 162 16.12 2.83 1.14
CA ARG A 162 16.18 1.47 1.68
C ARG A 162 14.94 0.70 1.30
N MET A 163 15.12 -0.59 1.01
CA MET A 163 14.03 -1.54 0.88
C MET A 163 13.70 -2.05 2.27
N CYS A 164 12.44 -1.94 2.67
CA CYS A 164 11.95 -2.39 3.96
C CYS A 164 11.39 -3.81 3.83
N ARG A 165 11.91 -4.70 4.64
CA ARG A 165 11.41 -6.07 4.78
C ARG A 165 10.41 -6.15 5.90
#